data_76ddfe8f560dac93bd5b6c599f081cd2
#
_entry.id   76ddfe8f560dac93bd5b6c599f081cd2
#
_cell.length_a   1.000
_cell.length_b   1.000
_cell.length_c   1.000
_cell.angle_alpha   90.00
_cell.angle_beta   90.00
_cell.angle_gamma   90.00
#
_symmetry.space_group_name_H-M   'P 1'
#
loop_
_entity.id
_entity.type
_entity.pdbx_description
1 polymer ?
#
loop_
_entity_poly.entity_id
_entity_poly.type
_entity_poly.pdbx_seq_one_letter_code
_entity_poly.pdbx_strand_id
1 'polypeptide(L)'
;RVGKIVPPKKEILKDISLSFFPGAKIGVLGLNGAGKSTLLKIMAGIDTDILGEARPQPDIKIGYLAQEPQLNPDKTVRGNVEEGVQDAIDALSGLEKIYADYAEPDADFDALAKEQARLEDVIQAKDAHNLDTRLEIAANALRLPQWEASVDTLSGGEKRRVALARLLLSEPDMLLLDEPTNHLDAESVAWLEHFLEDFPGTVVAITHDRYFLDNAAGWILELDRGRGIPYEGNYSNWLETKEKRLEQEQRQEASHQKAIKAELEWVRSNPKGRQAKNKARLQRFEDLNSQEFQTRNETNEIYIPPG
;
A
#
# COMPACT_ATOMS: atom_id res chain seq x y z
N ARG A 1 -12.40 -12.10 -5.00
CA ARG A 1 -11.35 -12.28 -6.01
C ARG A 1 -11.34 -11.07 -6.92
N VAL A 2 -10.17 -10.47 -7.11
CA VAL A 2 -10.01 -9.24 -7.88
C VAL A 2 -9.06 -9.49 -9.04
N GLY A 3 -9.46 -9.06 -10.23
CA GLY A 3 -8.63 -9.01 -11.43
C GLY A 3 -8.65 -7.62 -12.05
N LYS A 4 -7.59 -7.24 -12.77
CA LYS A 4 -7.52 -5.99 -13.51
C LYS A 4 -6.89 -6.21 -14.88
N ILE A 5 -7.60 -5.78 -15.91
CA ILE A 5 -7.13 -5.81 -17.29
C ILE A 5 -6.95 -4.37 -17.77
N VAL A 6 -5.81 -4.08 -18.36
CA VAL A 6 -5.53 -2.77 -18.98
C VAL A 6 -5.37 -2.91 -20.49
N PRO A 7 -5.72 -1.89 -21.29
CA PRO A 7 -5.53 -1.94 -22.74
C PRO A 7 -4.07 -2.24 -23.13
N PRO A 8 -3.80 -3.03 -24.21
CA PRO A 8 -4.74 -3.66 -25.15
C PRO A 8 -5.19 -5.10 -24.76
N LYS A 9 -5.44 -5.46 -23.55
CA LYS A 9 -5.78 -6.77 -22.93
C LYS A 9 -4.67 -7.36 -22.04
N LYS A 10 -3.80 -6.54 -21.47
CA LYS A 10 -2.82 -7.00 -20.50
C LYS A 10 -3.48 -7.16 -19.12
N GLU A 11 -3.55 -8.39 -18.63
CA GLU A 11 -3.99 -8.68 -17.27
C GLU A 11 -2.85 -8.40 -16.29
N ILE A 12 -3.01 -7.36 -15.46
CA ILE A 12 -1.99 -6.95 -14.50
C ILE A 12 -2.24 -7.50 -13.09
N LEU A 13 -3.51 -7.76 -12.73
CA LEU A 13 -3.88 -8.44 -11.51
C LEU A 13 -4.77 -9.64 -11.86
N LYS A 14 -4.45 -10.80 -11.26
CA LYS A 14 -5.09 -12.08 -11.55
C LYS A 14 -5.61 -12.73 -10.29
N ASP A 15 -6.91 -12.82 -10.15
CA ASP A 15 -7.58 -13.60 -9.11
C ASP A 15 -7.01 -13.36 -7.69
N ILE A 16 -6.73 -12.08 -7.38
CA ILE A 16 -6.21 -11.69 -6.07
C ILE A 16 -7.33 -11.78 -5.03
N SER A 17 -7.09 -12.54 -3.97
CA SER A 17 -7.96 -12.64 -2.81
C SER A 17 -7.15 -12.37 -1.56
N LEU A 18 -7.37 -11.22 -0.95
CA LEU A 18 -6.65 -10.76 0.22
C LEU A 18 -7.64 -10.32 1.30
N SER A 19 -7.31 -10.61 2.54
CA SER A 19 -7.99 -10.12 3.73
C SER A 19 -6.93 -9.52 4.64
N PHE A 20 -7.14 -8.30 5.08
CA PHE A 20 -6.20 -7.59 5.95
C PHE A 20 -6.73 -7.60 7.37
N PHE A 21 -5.86 -7.95 8.32
CA PHE A 21 -6.20 -7.84 9.74
C PHE A 21 -6.03 -6.40 10.22
N PRO A 22 -6.91 -5.92 11.12
CA PRO A 22 -6.72 -4.62 11.76
C PRO A 22 -5.33 -4.53 12.41
N GLY A 23 -4.67 -3.39 12.23
CA GLY A 23 -3.34 -3.15 12.77
C GLY A 23 -2.17 -3.79 12.01
N ALA A 24 -2.42 -4.57 10.96
CA ALA A 24 -1.35 -5.17 10.15
C ALA A 24 -0.51 -4.11 9.42
N LYS A 25 0.82 -4.31 9.41
CA LYS A 25 1.79 -3.49 8.67
C LYS A 25 2.32 -4.28 7.50
N ILE A 26 1.99 -3.87 6.28
CA ILE A 26 2.18 -4.66 5.07
C ILE A 26 3.01 -3.87 4.06
N GLY A 27 4.15 -4.42 3.68
CA GLY A 27 4.96 -3.93 2.56
C GLY A 27 4.56 -4.60 1.25
N VAL A 28 4.33 -3.84 0.18
CA VAL A 28 3.98 -4.38 -1.14
C VAL A 28 5.19 -4.31 -2.06
N LEU A 29 5.63 -5.47 -2.51
CA LEU A 29 6.78 -5.64 -3.41
C LEU A 29 6.34 -6.18 -4.77
N GLY A 30 7.17 -5.93 -5.78
CA GLY A 30 6.97 -6.44 -7.14
C GLY A 30 7.69 -5.59 -8.16
N LEU A 31 7.88 -6.12 -9.35
CA LEU A 31 8.52 -5.42 -10.47
C LEU A 31 7.76 -4.15 -10.87
N ASN A 32 8.43 -3.25 -11.57
CA ASN A 32 7.77 -2.09 -12.15
C ASN A 32 6.70 -2.55 -13.15
N GLY A 33 5.49 -1.98 -13.03
CA GLY A 33 4.34 -2.40 -13.84
C GLY A 33 3.66 -3.70 -13.36
N ALA A 34 4.02 -4.26 -12.21
CA ALA A 34 3.35 -5.43 -11.61
C ALA A 34 1.93 -5.14 -11.07
N GLY A 35 1.51 -3.87 -11.07
CA GLY A 35 0.18 -3.47 -10.60
C GLY A 35 0.12 -3.01 -9.15
N LYS A 36 1.25 -2.71 -8.50
CA LYS A 36 1.30 -2.26 -7.09
C LYS A 36 0.41 -1.04 -6.82
N SER A 37 0.66 0.06 -7.51
CA SER A 37 -0.16 1.30 -7.36
C SER A 37 -1.61 1.10 -7.79
N THR A 38 -1.87 0.22 -8.76
CA THR A 38 -3.23 -0.16 -9.16
C THR A 38 -3.95 -0.89 -8.03
N LEU A 39 -3.26 -1.82 -7.36
CA LEU A 39 -3.81 -2.51 -6.19
C LEU A 39 -4.21 -1.52 -5.09
N LEU A 40 -3.33 -0.56 -4.76
CA LEU A 40 -3.66 0.47 -3.76
C LEU A 40 -4.85 1.33 -4.19
N LYS A 41 -4.93 1.73 -5.45
CA LYS A 41 -6.07 2.51 -5.98
C LYS A 41 -7.40 1.73 -5.90
N ILE A 42 -7.35 0.42 -6.14
CA ILE A 42 -8.53 -0.46 -5.98
C ILE A 42 -8.93 -0.52 -4.50
N MET A 43 -7.97 -0.71 -3.60
CA MET A 43 -8.22 -0.72 -2.16
C MET A 43 -8.76 0.61 -1.64
N ALA A 44 -8.29 1.73 -2.20
CA ALA A 44 -8.78 3.07 -1.89
C ALA A 44 -10.17 3.37 -2.50
N GLY A 45 -10.73 2.48 -3.31
CA GLY A 45 -12.00 2.71 -4.02
C GLY A 45 -11.92 3.72 -5.17
N ILE A 46 -10.71 4.09 -5.59
CA ILE A 46 -10.46 5.05 -6.68
C ILE A 46 -10.60 4.37 -8.04
N ASP A 47 -10.04 3.17 -8.19
CA ASP A 47 -10.16 2.35 -9.38
C ASP A 47 -11.24 1.27 -9.17
N THR A 48 -12.39 1.49 -9.77
CA THR A 48 -13.56 0.59 -9.68
C THR A 48 -13.75 -0.27 -10.93
N ASP A 49 -12.96 -0.05 -11.99
CA ASP A 49 -13.00 -0.86 -13.22
C ASP A 49 -12.19 -2.15 -13.01
N ILE A 50 -12.78 -3.11 -12.32
CA ILE A 50 -12.16 -4.36 -11.89
C ILE A 50 -13.03 -5.56 -12.24
N LEU A 51 -12.40 -6.73 -12.36
CA LEU A 51 -13.09 -8.01 -12.36
C LEU A 51 -13.23 -8.48 -10.92
N GLY A 52 -14.43 -8.89 -10.52
CA GLY A 52 -14.69 -9.34 -9.16
C GLY A 52 -15.10 -8.21 -8.22
N GLU A 53 -14.74 -8.30 -6.96
CA GLU A 53 -15.20 -7.40 -5.91
C GLU A 53 -14.06 -6.98 -4.98
N ALA A 54 -13.97 -5.68 -4.71
CA ALA A 54 -13.18 -5.11 -3.62
C ALA A 54 -14.14 -4.27 -2.76
N ARG A 55 -14.37 -4.71 -1.54
CA ARG A 55 -15.28 -4.02 -0.61
C ARG A 55 -14.54 -3.69 0.67
N PRO A 56 -14.43 -2.41 1.06
CA PRO A 56 -14.03 -2.06 2.40
C PRO A 56 -15.08 -2.54 3.40
N GLN A 57 -14.67 -2.79 4.63
CA GLN A 57 -15.59 -2.97 5.73
C GLN A 57 -16.42 -1.68 5.91
N PRO A 58 -17.71 -1.75 6.27
CA PRO A 58 -18.50 -0.55 6.55
C PRO A 58 -17.82 0.34 7.60
N ASP A 59 -17.99 1.64 7.44
CA ASP A 59 -17.49 2.69 8.35
C ASP A 59 -15.97 2.80 8.51
N ILE A 60 -15.18 2.10 7.69
CA ILE A 60 -13.72 2.25 7.68
C ILE A 60 -13.31 3.52 6.91
N LYS A 61 -12.53 4.38 7.57
CA LYS A 61 -11.87 5.52 6.96
C LYS A 61 -10.55 5.08 6.33
N ILE A 62 -10.46 5.15 5.00
CA ILE A 62 -9.26 4.80 4.25
C ILE A 62 -8.53 6.09 3.83
N GLY A 63 -7.27 6.21 4.20
CA GLY A 63 -6.39 7.27 3.75
C GLY A 63 -5.45 6.77 2.66
N TYR A 64 -5.31 7.52 1.57
CA TYR A 64 -4.45 7.16 0.44
C TYR A 64 -3.48 8.29 0.09
N LEU A 65 -2.19 7.98 0.13
CA LEU A 65 -1.13 8.83 -0.41
C LEU A 65 -0.80 8.39 -1.83
N ALA A 66 -1.21 9.20 -2.80
CA ALA A 66 -0.86 8.98 -4.20
C ALA A 66 0.62 9.36 -4.48
N GLN A 67 1.18 8.80 -5.56
CA GLN A 67 2.52 9.18 -6.03
C GLN A 67 2.61 10.68 -6.35
N GLU A 68 1.54 11.26 -6.91
CA GLU A 68 1.38 12.70 -7.14
C GLU A 68 0.12 13.19 -6.41
N PRO A 69 0.26 13.61 -5.14
CA PRO A 69 -0.89 14.02 -4.35
C PRO A 69 -1.41 15.39 -4.79
N GLN A 70 -2.72 15.53 -4.76
CA GLN A 70 -3.38 16.80 -5.01
C GLN A 70 -3.56 17.57 -3.70
N LEU A 71 -3.15 18.83 -3.72
CA LEU A 71 -3.37 19.79 -2.65
C LEU A 71 -4.31 20.87 -3.16
N ASN A 72 -5.01 21.54 -2.25
CA ASN A 72 -5.88 22.65 -2.58
C ASN A 72 -5.01 23.90 -2.89
N PRO A 73 -5.02 24.39 -4.14
CA PRO A 73 -4.19 25.52 -4.52
C PRO A 73 -4.61 26.85 -3.86
N ASP A 74 -5.87 26.95 -3.43
CA ASP A 74 -6.41 28.15 -2.79
C ASP A 74 -6.02 28.30 -1.32
N LYS A 75 -5.36 27.27 -0.76
CA LYS A 75 -4.94 27.23 0.64
C LYS A 75 -3.42 27.28 0.79
N THR A 76 -2.98 27.75 1.94
CA THR A 76 -1.58 27.68 2.38
C THR A 76 -1.20 26.26 2.75
N VAL A 77 0.09 26.03 3.07
CA VAL A 77 0.58 24.76 3.64
C VAL A 77 -0.25 24.40 4.88
N ARG A 78 -0.41 25.32 5.82
CA ARG A 78 -1.21 25.12 7.03
C ARG A 78 -2.63 24.71 6.70
N GLY A 79 -3.31 25.45 5.84
CA GLY A 79 -4.70 25.18 5.48
C GLY A 79 -4.89 23.81 4.81
N ASN A 80 -3.89 23.34 4.05
CA ASN A 80 -3.93 21.99 3.49
C ASN A 80 -3.72 20.89 4.53
N VAL A 81 -2.83 21.09 5.50
CA VAL A 81 -2.61 20.13 6.59
C VAL A 81 -3.82 20.06 7.50
N GLU A 82 -4.42 21.21 7.83
CA GLU A 82 -5.61 21.35 8.67
C GLU A 82 -6.85 20.64 8.09
N GLU A 83 -6.93 20.46 6.75
CA GLU A 83 -8.00 19.66 6.15
C GLU A 83 -8.05 18.22 6.70
N GLY A 84 -6.91 17.66 7.09
CA GLY A 84 -6.83 16.32 7.69
C GLY A 84 -7.47 16.24 9.08
N VAL A 85 -7.55 17.36 9.78
CA VAL A 85 -8.02 17.47 11.18
C VAL A 85 -9.21 18.41 11.31
N GLN A 86 -9.95 18.64 10.21
CA GLN A 86 -11.04 19.60 10.16
C GLN A 86 -12.12 19.35 11.24
N ASP A 87 -12.44 18.08 11.51
CA ASP A 87 -13.41 17.71 12.54
C ASP A 87 -13.00 18.22 13.94
N ALA A 88 -11.69 18.18 14.25
CA ALA A 88 -11.18 18.68 15.53
C ALA A 88 -11.24 20.21 15.59
N ILE A 89 -10.88 20.89 14.50
CA ILE A 89 -10.96 22.36 14.39
C ILE A 89 -12.38 22.84 14.51
N ASP A 90 -13.32 22.19 13.82
CA ASP A 90 -14.75 22.52 13.87
C ASP A 90 -15.33 22.31 15.26
N ALA A 91 -14.90 21.26 15.96
CA ALA A 91 -15.34 21.00 17.33
C ALA A 91 -14.83 22.08 18.31
N LEU A 92 -13.56 22.49 18.21
CA LEU A 92 -13.01 23.58 19.02
C LEU A 92 -13.74 24.90 18.75
N SER A 93 -13.91 25.28 17.47
CA SER A 93 -14.60 26.49 17.08
C SER A 93 -16.09 26.46 17.50
N GLY A 94 -16.72 25.28 17.41
CA GLY A 94 -18.08 25.05 17.88
C GLY A 94 -18.24 25.26 19.39
N LEU A 95 -17.24 24.77 20.18
CA LEU A 95 -17.24 24.93 21.63
C LEU A 95 -17.07 26.41 22.02
N GLU A 96 -16.21 27.15 21.34
CA GLU A 96 -16.10 28.62 21.57
C GLU A 96 -17.41 29.36 21.31
N LYS A 97 -18.14 28.99 20.23
CA LYS A 97 -19.45 29.56 19.94
C LYS A 97 -20.47 29.27 21.05
N ILE A 98 -20.51 28.02 21.53
CA ILE A 98 -21.42 27.64 22.63
C ILE A 98 -21.14 28.48 23.88
N TYR A 99 -19.87 28.72 24.20
CA TYR A 99 -19.53 29.60 25.34
C TYR A 99 -20.02 31.04 25.13
N ALA A 100 -19.99 31.53 23.89
CA ALA A 100 -20.57 32.84 23.57
C ALA A 100 -22.12 32.84 23.67
N ASP A 101 -22.74 31.77 23.14
CA ASP A 101 -24.20 31.62 23.13
C ASP A 101 -24.81 31.49 24.54
N TYR A 102 -24.07 30.95 25.51
CA TYR A 102 -24.46 30.94 26.93
C TYR A 102 -24.66 32.35 27.52
N ALA A 103 -24.02 33.35 26.95
CA ALA A 103 -24.12 34.74 27.40
C ALA A 103 -25.34 35.47 26.79
N GLU A 104 -26.05 34.87 25.83
CA GLU A 104 -27.22 35.48 25.21
C GLU A 104 -28.44 35.41 26.12
N PRO A 105 -29.28 36.48 26.18
CA PRO A 105 -30.43 36.55 27.06
C PRO A 105 -31.50 35.46 26.86
N ASP A 106 -31.61 34.95 25.64
CA ASP A 106 -32.60 33.96 25.21
C ASP A 106 -31.98 32.54 25.05
N ALA A 107 -30.84 32.26 25.71
CA ALA A 107 -30.13 31.01 25.58
C ALA A 107 -30.95 29.79 26.03
N ASP A 108 -31.04 28.78 25.18
CA ASP A 108 -31.54 27.45 25.54
C ASP A 108 -30.44 26.64 26.19
N PHE A 109 -30.34 26.71 27.52
CA PHE A 109 -29.26 26.05 28.28
C PHE A 109 -29.26 24.53 28.12
N ASP A 110 -30.41 23.87 27.95
CA ASP A 110 -30.49 22.43 27.80
C ASP A 110 -29.97 21.99 26.44
N ALA A 111 -30.30 22.68 25.37
CA ALA A 111 -29.79 22.43 24.03
C ALA A 111 -28.30 22.71 23.94
N LEU A 112 -27.86 23.83 24.51
CA LEU A 112 -26.40 24.19 24.53
C LEU A 112 -25.57 23.18 25.32
N ALA A 113 -26.04 22.74 26.50
CA ALA A 113 -25.34 21.74 27.30
C ALA A 113 -25.21 20.40 26.60
N LYS A 114 -26.23 19.98 25.86
CA LYS A 114 -26.20 18.75 25.08
C LYS A 114 -25.17 18.84 23.91
N GLU A 115 -25.16 19.95 23.20
CA GLU A 115 -24.23 20.17 22.10
C GLU A 115 -22.79 20.37 22.61
N GLN A 116 -22.62 21.04 23.74
CA GLN A 116 -21.31 21.13 24.42
C GLN A 116 -20.73 19.74 24.72
N ALA A 117 -21.55 18.87 25.36
CA ALA A 117 -21.10 17.54 25.70
C ALA A 117 -20.66 16.74 24.42
N ARG A 118 -21.44 16.87 23.34
CA ARG A 118 -21.09 16.24 22.06
C ARG A 118 -19.78 16.75 21.49
N LEU A 119 -19.53 18.05 21.54
CA LEU A 119 -18.27 18.63 21.03
C LEU A 119 -17.09 18.28 21.93
N GLU A 120 -17.27 18.27 23.25
CA GLU A 120 -16.24 17.84 24.20
C GLU A 120 -15.84 16.38 23.99
N ASP A 121 -16.79 15.48 23.69
CA ASP A 121 -16.50 14.08 23.32
C ASP A 121 -15.64 14.00 22.06
N VAL A 122 -15.93 14.80 21.03
CA VAL A 122 -15.13 14.86 19.81
C VAL A 122 -13.72 15.40 20.10
N ILE A 123 -13.62 16.48 20.87
CA ILE A 123 -12.35 17.11 21.24
C ILE A 123 -11.49 16.13 22.02
N GLN A 124 -12.06 15.38 22.95
CA GLN A 124 -11.35 14.35 23.71
C GLN A 124 -10.93 13.17 22.82
N ALA A 125 -11.83 12.65 22.00
CA ALA A 125 -11.55 11.51 21.11
C ALA A 125 -10.45 11.83 20.07
N LYS A 126 -10.35 13.09 19.64
CA LYS A 126 -9.38 13.57 18.64
C LYS A 126 -8.12 14.22 19.25
N ASP A 127 -8.02 14.25 20.59
CA ASP A 127 -6.95 14.99 21.30
C ASP A 127 -6.77 16.41 20.75
N ALA A 128 -7.90 17.10 20.52
CA ALA A 128 -7.91 18.37 19.82
C ALA A 128 -7.27 19.50 20.66
N HIS A 129 -7.16 19.37 21.98
CA HIS A 129 -6.45 20.34 22.82
C HIS A 129 -4.96 20.42 22.53
N ASN A 130 -4.35 19.31 22.02
CA ASN A 130 -2.95 19.23 21.65
C ASN A 130 -2.73 19.40 20.14
N LEU A 131 -3.73 19.83 19.40
CA LEU A 131 -3.72 19.87 17.94
C LEU A 131 -2.55 20.70 17.39
N ASP A 132 -2.34 21.93 17.87
CA ASP A 132 -1.26 22.79 17.40
C ASP A 132 0.12 22.14 17.66
N THR A 133 0.30 21.48 18.80
CA THR A 133 1.53 20.76 19.10
C THR A 133 1.76 19.58 18.14
N ARG A 134 0.70 18.83 17.83
CA ARG A 134 0.76 17.71 16.87
C ARG A 134 1.07 18.19 15.45
N LEU A 135 0.48 19.30 15.03
CA LEU A 135 0.77 19.95 13.74
C LEU A 135 2.25 20.35 13.67
N GLU A 136 2.78 21.01 14.70
CA GLU A 136 4.18 21.44 14.75
C GLU A 136 5.16 20.25 14.79
N ILE A 137 4.86 19.20 15.53
CA ILE A 137 5.68 17.98 15.55
C ILE A 137 5.75 17.37 14.13
N ALA A 138 4.62 17.21 13.48
CA ALA A 138 4.57 16.63 12.13
C ALA A 138 5.27 17.55 11.09
N ALA A 139 5.09 18.87 11.21
CA ALA A 139 5.74 19.83 10.33
C ALA A 139 7.26 19.81 10.46
N ASN A 140 7.77 19.79 11.68
CA ASN A 140 9.20 19.72 11.94
C ASN A 140 9.80 18.39 11.50
N ALA A 141 9.15 17.27 11.81
CA ALA A 141 9.61 15.92 11.47
C ALA A 141 9.67 15.68 9.96
N LEU A 142 8.67 16.15 9.23
CA LEU A 142 8.60 16.04 7.78
C LEU A 142 9.24 17.23 7.05
N ARG A 143 9.82 18.18 7.79
CA ARG A 143 10.44 19.39 7.23
C ARG A 143 9.54 20.09 6.24
N LEU A 144 8.30 20.39 6.69
CA LEU A 144 7.34 21.10 5.85
C LEU A 144 7.84 22.52 5.56
N PRO A 145 7.43 23.11 4.42
CA PRO A 145 7.62 24.54 4.15
C PRO A 145 6.92 25.40 5.21
N GLN A 146 7.21 26.71 5.19
CA GLN A 146 6.55 27.65 6.09
C GLN A 146 5.02 27.55 5.96
N TRP A 147 4.33 27.68 7.09
CA TRP A 147 2.88 27.49 7.18
C TRP A 147 2.09 28.41 6.23
N GLU A 148 2.57 29.62 6.00
CA GLU A 148 1.95 30.66 5.16
C GLU A 148 2.30 30.51 3.67
N ALA A 149 3.20 29.59 3.32
CA ALA A 149 3.60 29.41 1.94
C ALA A 149 2.43 28.94 1.06
N SER A 150 2.34 29.53 -0.14
CA SER A 150 1.36 29.09 -1.13
C SER A 150 1.76 27.75 -1.73
N VAL A 151 0.80 26.84 -1.87
CA VAL A 151 1.01 25.51 -2.44
C VAL A 151 1.52 25.55 -3.88
N ASP A 152 1.16 26.57 -4.64
CA ASP A 152 1.58 26.71 -6.04
C ASP A 152 3.09 26.88 -6.19
N THR A 153 3.74 27.46 -5.19
CA THR A 153 5.19 27.73 -5.21
C THR A 153 6.03 26.52 -4.78
N LEU A 154 5.39 25.47 -4.27
CA LEU A 154 6.06 24.30 -3.73
C LEU A 154 6.58 23.36 -4.83
N SER A 155 7.75 22.81 -4.61
CA SER A 155 8.26 21.66 -5.37
C SER A 155 7.38 20.43 -5.21
N GLY A 156 7.49 19.47 -6.11
CA GLY A 156 6.74 18.21 -6.02
C GLY A 156 7.02 17.44 -4.72
N GLY A 157 8.29 17.46 -4.24
CA GLY A 157 8.66 16.83 -2.97
C GLY A 157 8.03 17.51 -1.76
N GLU A 158 7.97 18.85 -1.75
CA GLU A 158 7.30 19.61 -0.68
C GLU A 158 5.80 19.35 -0.66
N LYS A 159 5.14 19.39 -1.82
CA LYS A 159 3.71 19.04 -1.95
C LYS A 159 3.43 17.65 -1.37
N ARG A 160 4.33 16.71 -1.65
CA ARG A 160 4.20 15.35 -1.16
C ARG A 160 4.32 15.25 0.36
N ARG A 161 5.29 15.97 0.97
CA ARG A 161 5.44 16.01 2.43
C ARG A 161 4.22 16.64 3.11
N VAL A 162 3.67 17.72 2.54
CA VAL A 162 2.43 18.34 3.03
C VAL A 162 1.24 17.37 2.96
N ALA A 163 1.09 16.65 1.84
CA ALA A 163 0.03 15.66 1.70
C ALA A 163 0.20 14.48 2.67
N LEU A 164 1.44 14.03 2.89
CA LEU A 164 1.75 13.00 3.88
C LEU A 164 1.37 13.46 5.28
N ALA A 165 1.77 14.66 5.70
CA ALA A 165 1.41 15.22 7.00
C ALA A 165 -0.11 15.29 7.18
N ARG A 166 -0.83 15.84 6.21
CA ARG A 166 -2.31 15.88 6.20
C ARG A 166 -2.91 14.49 6.41
N LEU A 167 -2.39 13.51 5.69
CA LEU A 167 -2.89 12.13 5.75
C LEU A 167 -2.63 11.48 7.10
N LEU A 168 -1.42 11.58 7.64
CA LEU A 168 -1.05 10.97 8.92
C LEU A 168 -1.85 11.58 10.08
N LEU A 169 -2.02 12.90 10.07
CA LEU A 169 -2.78 13.62 11.09
C LEU A 169 -4.29 13.34 11.03
N SER A 170 -4.81 12.89 9.88
CA SER A 170 -6.22 12.53 9.74
C SER A 170 -6.61 11.21 10.43
N GLU A 171 -5.63 10.45 10.90
CA GLU A 171 -5.78 9.19 11.66
C GLU A 171 -6.85 8.25 11.06
N PRO A 172 -6.69 7.80 9.83
CA PRO A 172 -7.62 6.85 9.22
C PRO A 172 -7.45 5.45 9.84
N ASP A 173 -8.44 4.57 9.65
CA ASP A 173 -8.35 3.18 10.09
C ASP A 173 -7.39 2.35 9.22
N MET A 174 -7.21 2.77 7.98
CA MET A 174 -6.27 2.16 7.03
C MET A 174 -5.48 3.22 6.27
N LEU A 175 -4.16 3.10 6.27
CA LEU A 175 -3.23 3.90 5.49
C LEU A 175 -2.74 3.13 4.26
N LEU A 176 -2.93 3.71 3.09
CA LEU A 176 -2.42 3.22 1.82
C LEU A 176 -1.36 4.20 1.31
N LEU A 177 -0.10 3.80 1.33
CA LEU A 177 1.04 4.67 1.07
C LEU A 177 1.78 4.22 -0.20
N ASP A 178 1.77 5.04 -1.25
CA ASP A 178 2.51 4.78 -2.49
C ASP A 178 3.83 5.55 -2.48
N GLU A 179 4.94 4.85 -2.24
CA GLU A 179 6.31 5.39 -2.11
C GLU A 179 6.46 6.49 -1.04
N PRO A 180 6.06 6.27 0.23
CA PRO A 180 6.02 7.33 1.24
C PRO A 180 7.40 7.88 1.60
N THR A 181 8.48 7.13 1.43
CA THR A 181 9.85 7.52 1.74
C THR A 181 10.50 8.41 0.68
N ASN A 182 9.92 8.50 -0.52
CA ASN A 182 10.46 9.33 -1.58
C ASN A 182 10.45 10.81 -1.20
N HIS A 183 11.57 11.49 -1.41
CA HIS A 183 11.82 12.90 -1.06
C HIS A 183 11.85 13.20 0.45
N LEU A 184 11.98 12.16 1.30
CA LEU A 184 12.27 12.31 2.71
C LEU A 184 13.78 12.13 2.95
N ASP A 185 14.32 12.85 3.92
CA ASP A 185 15.64 12.57 4.45
C ASP A 185 15.62 11.46 5.52
N ALA A 186 16.77 11.00 5.95
CA ALA A 186 16.89 9.89 6.90
C ALA A 186 16.17 10.14 8.22
N GLU A 187 16.18 11.39 8.74
CA GLU A 187 15.50 11.73 9.98
C GLU A 187 13.97 11.67 9.83
N SER A 188 13.46 12.20 8.72
CA SER A 188 12.02 12.12 8.39
C SER A 188 11.56 10.69 8.16
N VAL A 189 12.40 9.84 7.53
CA VAL A 189 12.10 8.40 7.36
C VAL A 189 12.04 7.71 8.72
N ALA A 190 13.03 7.92 9.59
CA ALA A 190 13.05 7.33 10.93
C ALA A 190 11.84 7.76 11.78
N TRP A 191 11.46 9.03 11.69
CA TRP A 191 10.24 9.50 12.35
C TRP A 191 8.97 8.80 11.78
N LEU A 192 8.89 8.67 10.45
CA LEU A 192 7.76 7.99 9.81
C LEU A 192 7.68 6.51 10.24
N GLU A 193 8.81 5.81 10.32
CA GLU A 193 8.88 4.43 10.81
C GLU A 193 8.28 4.32 12.21
N HIS A 194 8.71 5.17 13.15
CA HIS A 194 8.17 5.19 14.51
C HIS A 194 6.68 5.54 14.54
N PHE A 195 6.26 6.53 13.76
CA PHE A 195 4.85 6.89 13.66
C PHE A 195 3.99 5.71 13.19
N LEU A 196 4.47 4.96 12.19
CA LEU A 196 3.73 3.81 11.65
C LEU A 196 3.76 2.59 12.58
N GLU A 197 4.81 2.44 13.39
CA GLU A 197 4.89 1.41 14.42
C GLU A 197 3.80 1.61 15.47
N ASP A 198 3.65 2.83 15.97
CA ASP A 198 2.65 3.20 16.98
C ASP A 198 1.23 3.35 16.40
N PHE A 199 1.09 3.47 15.08
CA PHE A 199 -0.20 3.68 14.43
C PHE A 199 -1.12 2.47 14.63
N PRO A 200 -2.32 2.63 15.23
CA PRO A 200 -3.19 1.49 15.58
C PRO A 200 -3.86 0.84 14.37
N GLY A 201 -3.98 1.59 13.26
CA GLY A 201 -4.64 1.13 12.03
C GLY A 201 -3.78 0.22 11.17
N THR A 202 -4.39 -0.29 10.12
CA THR A 202 -3.69 -1.08 9.09
C THR A 202 -2.87 -0.17 8.17
N VAL A 203 -1.64 -0.57 7.85
CA VAL A 203 -0.77 0.15 6.90
C VAL A 203 -0.43 -0.77 5.74
N VAL A 204 -0.62 -0.28 4.52
CA VAL A 204 -0.15 -0.94 3.29
C VAL A 204 0.74 0.04 2.55
N ALA A 205 2.04 -0.24 2.48
CA ALA A 205 3.02 0.64 1.88
C ALA A 205 3.72 -0.01 0.69
N ILE A 206 3.77 0.71 -0.43
CA ILE A 206 4.65 0.40 -1.56
C ILE A 206 5.90 1.23 -1.38
N THR A 207 7.07 0.61 -1.32
CA THR A 207 8.35 1.32 -1.35
C THR A 207 9.46 0.42 -1.85
N HIS A 208 10.52 1.05 -2.35
CA HIS A 208 11.77 0.40 -2.71
C HIS A 208 12.81 0.48 -1.58
N ASP A 209 12.49 1.17 -0.50
CA ASP A 209 13.35 1.26 0.68
C ASP A 209 13.26 -0.01 1.52
N ARG A 210 14.30 -0.84 1.41
CA ARG A 210 14.38 -2.11 2.14
C ARG A 210 14.49 -1.95 3.64
N TYR A 211 15.18 -0.89 4.11
CA TYR A 211 15.34 -0.63 5.54
C TYR A 211 14.01 -0.22 6.17
N PHE A 212 13.27 0.64 5.48
CA PHE A 212 11.92 0.98 5.89
C PHE A 212 11.02 -0.27 5.98
N LEU A 213 11.10 -1.19 5.01
CA LEU A 213 10.31 -2.42 5.04
C LEU A 213 10.77 -3.40 6.14
N ASP A 214 12.07 -3.41 6.47
CA ASP A 214 12.56 -4.23 7.58
C ASP A 214 12.09 -3.73 8.95
N ASN A 215 11.96 -2.42 9.11
CA ASN A 215 11.55 -1.80 10.36
C ASN A 215 10.03 -1.70 10.51
N ALA A 216 9.33 -1.29 9.46
CA ALA A 216 7.91 -0.94 9.52
C ALA A 216 6.95 -2.07 9.13
N ALA A 217 7.40 -3.10 8.39
CA ALA A 217 6.53 -4.14 7.88
C ALA A 217 6.61 -5.45 8.70
N GLY A 218 5.45 -5.97 9.12
CA GLY A 218 5.33 -7.32 9.70
C GLY A 218 4.87 -8.37 8.68
N TRP A 219 4.44 -7.91 7.50
CA TRP A 219 4.01 -8.74 6.37
C TRP A 219 4.52 -8.16 5.08
N ILE A 220 4.88 -9.03 4.13
CA ILE A 220 5.22 -8.66 2.76
C ILE A 220 4.20 -9.28 1.80
N LEU A 221 3.62 -8.46 0.94
CA LEU A 221 2.78 -8.89 -0.17
C LEU A 221 3.57 -8.75 -1.47
N GLU A 222 4.04 -9.85 -2.02
CA GLU A 222 4.70 -9.85 -3.31
C GLU A 222 3.68 -9.93 -4.45
N LEU A 223 3.71 -8.97 -5.38
CA LEU A 223 3.01 -9.06 -6.65
C LEU A 223 3.92 -9.68 -7.71
N ASP A 224 3.69 -10.95 -8.01
CA ASP A 224 4.43 -11.69 -9.03
C ASP A 224 3.46 -12.23 -10.10
N ARG A 225 3.70 -11.87 -11.37
CA ARG A 225 2.91 -12.31 -12.54
C ARG A 225 1.39 -12.09 -12.39
N GLY A 226 1.04 -10.98 -11.75
CA GLY A 226 -0.35 -10.59 -11.48
C GLY A 226 -0.99 -11.26 -10.27
N ARG A 227 -0.28 -12.14 -9.56
CA ARG A 227 -0.76 -12.79 -8.33
C ARG A 227 -0.18 -12.11 -7.10
N GLY A 228 -0.97 -12.06 -6.04
CA GLY A 228 -0.52 -11.59 -4.72
C GLY A 228 -0.11 -12.77 -3.85
N ILE A 229 1.13 -12.77 -3.38
CA ILE A 229 1.69 -13.83 -2.52
C ILE A 229 2.06 -13.18 -1.19
N PRO A 230 1.34 -13.50 -0.10
CA PRO A 230 1.66 -12.98 1.22
C PRO A 230 2.78 -13.78 1.88
N TYR A 231 3.68 -13.08 2.58
CA TYR A 231 4.72 -13.63 3.42
C TYR A 231 4.65 -12.99 4.80
N GLU A 232 4.70 -13.80 5.84
CA GLU A 232 4.84 -13.33 7.19
C GLU A 232 6.29 -12.94 7.47
N GLY A 233 6.49 -11.80 8.12
CA GLY A 233 7.79 -11.25 8.44
C GLY A 233 8.13 -10.00 7.62
N ASN A 234 9.34 -9.50 7.85
CA ASN A 234 9.87 -8.29 7.22
C ASN A 234 10.53 -8.58 5.86
N TYR A 235 11.18 -7.55 5.28
CA TYR A 235 11.85 -7.67 3.98
C TYR A 235 12.94 -8.75 3.97
N SER A 236 13.78 -8.82 5.02
CA SER A 236 14.86 -9.80 5.11
C SER A 236 14.33 -11.24 5.12
N ASN A 237 13.26 -11.51 5.87
CA ASN A 237 12.62 -12.83 5.91
C ASN A 237 12.01 -13.22 4.55
N TRP A 238 11.39 -12.25 3.87
CA TRP A 238 10.88 -12.44 2.53
C TRP A 238 11.99 -12.80 1.53
N LEU A 239 13.14 -12.09 1.61
CA LEU A 239 14.26 -12.30 0.70
C LEU A 239 14.80 -13.73 0.80
N GLU A 240 15.06 -14.22 2.01
CA GLU A 240 15.50 -15.60 2.25
C GLU A 240 14.50 -16.64 1.72
N THR A 241 13.21 -16.40 1.95
CA THR A 241 12.16 -17.32 1.49
C THR A 241 12.07 -17.33 -0.03
N LYS A 242 12.23 -16.16 -0.64
CA LYS A 242 12.23 -16.02 -2.09
C LYS A 242 13.43 -16.71 -2.74
N GLU A 243 14.61 -16.57 -2.18
CA GLU A 243 15.82 -17.27 -2.67
C GLU A 243 15.61 -18.78 -2.66
N LYS A 244 15.13 -19.35 -1.56
CA LYS A 244 14.82 -20.79 -1.45
C LYS A 244 13.79 -21.25 -2.50
N ARG A 245 12.74 -20.43 -2.72
CA ARG A 245 11.72 -20.72 -3.74
C ARG A 245 12.31 -20.72 -5.14
N LEU A 246 13.15 -19.74 -5.46
CA LEU A 246 13.80 -19.63 -6.77
C LEU A 246 14.72 -20.82 -7.04
N GLU A 247 15.51 -21.24 -6.06
CA GLU A 247 16.34 -22.43 -6.19
C GLU A 247 15.52 -23.69 -6.46
N GLN A 248 14.37 -23.84 -5.79
CA GLN A 248 13.46 -24.97 -6.02
C GLN A 248 12.87 -24.92 -7.42
N GLU A 249 12.39 -23.76 -7.87
CA GLU A 249 11.85 -23.56 -9.22
C GLU A 249 12.91 -23.91 -10.29
N GLN A 250 14.15 -23.44 -10.13
CA GLN A 250 15.28 -23.75 -11.05
C GLN A 250 15.60 -25.24 -11.07
N ARG A 251 15.62 -25.90 -9.91
CA ARG A 251 15.85 -27.36 -9.84
C ARG A 251 14.73 -28.15 -10.52
N GLN A 252 13.48 -27.74 -10.34
CA GLN A 252 12.31 -28.37 -10.98
C GLN A 252 12.35 -28.17 -12.50
N GLU A 253 12.67 -26.94 -12.96
CA GLU A 253 12.80 -26.64 -14.38
C GLU A 253 13.94 -27.44 -15.04
N ALA A 254 15.11 -27.49 -14.41
CA ALA A 254 16.24 -28.29 -14.89
C ALA A 254 15.90 -29.79 -14.96
N SER A 255 15.16 -30.30 -13.97
CA SER A 255 14.67 -31.70 -13.96
C SER A 255 13.68 -31.95 -15.09
N HIS A 256 12.75 -31.02 -15.30
CA HIS A 256 11.74 -31.09 -16.36
C HIS A 256 12.40 -31.05 -17.75
N GLN A 257 13.36 -30.14 -17.98
CA GLN A 257 14.10 -30.07 -19.23
C GLN A 257 14.89 -31.37 -19.51
N LYS A 258 15.51 -31.96 -18.46
CA LYS A 258 16.17 -33.27 -18.59
C LYS A 258 15.17 -34.37 -18.96
N ALA A 259 13.99 -34.36 -18.35
CA ALA A 259 12.95 -35.35 -18.69
C ALA A 259 12.46 -35.22 -20.14
N ILE A 260 12.17 -33.98 -20.58
CA ILE A 260 11.79 -33.70 -21.98
C ILE A 260 12.90 -34.17 -22.95
N LYS A 261 14.17 -33.82 -22.66
CA LYS A 261 15.30 -34.22 -23.50
C LYS A 261 15.44 -35.74 -23.60
N ALA A 262 15.31 -36.44 -22.49
CA ALA A 262 15.39 -37.91 -22.45
C ALA A 262 14.25 -38.57 -23.25
N GLU A 263 13.00 -38.05 -23.13
CA GLU A 263 11.87 -38.54 -23.92
C GLU A 263 12.02 -38.22 -25.40
N LEU A 264 12.57 -37.05 -25.73
CA LEU A 264 12.82 -36.64 -27.13
C LEU A 264 13.90 -37.48 -27.79
N GLU A 265 14.99 -37.80 -27.08
CA GLU A 265 16.05 -38.73 -27.57
C GLU A 265 15.46 -40.14 -27.78
N TRP A 266 14.61 -40.61 -26.86
CA TRP A 266 13.97 -41.90 -27.02
C TRP A 266 13.01 -41.93 -28.22
N VAL A 267 12.21 -40.88 -28.45
CA VAL A 267 11.31 -40.75 -29.63
C VAL A 267 12.14 -40.78 -30.94
N ARG A 268 13.31 -40.14 -30.94
CA ARG A 268 14.21 -40.10 -32.12
C ARG A 268 14.91 -41.45 -32.39
N SER A 269 15.29 -42.19 -31.35
CA SER A 269 16.06 -43.42 -31.44
C SER A 269 15.23 -44.66 -31.82
N ASN A 270 13.91 -44.64 -31.68
CA ASN A 270 13.03 -45.80 -31.89
C ASN A 270 11.91 -45.59 -32.93
N PRO A 271 12.21 -45.46 -34.23
CA PRO A 271 11.20 -45.24 -35.26
C PRO A 271 10.30 -46.47 -35.56
N LYS A 272 10.65 -47.67 -35.11
CA LYS A 272 9.94 -48.93 -35.47
C LYS A 272 9.07 -49.54 -34.35
N GLY A 273 9.04 -48.98 -33.17
CA GLY A 273 8.34 -49.55 -32.02
C GLY A 273 6.94 -48.95 -31.74
N ARG A 274 6.06 -48.84 -32.76
CA ARG A 274 4.73 -48.22 -32.67
C ARG A 274 3.64 -49.12 -32.11
N GLN A 275 3.80 -49.82 -31.01
CA GLN A 275 2.72 -50.55 -30.39
C GLN A 275 2.38 -50.02 -28.98
N ALA A 276 1.25 -50.45 -28.40
CA ALA A 276 0.50 -49.82 -27.28
C ALA A 276 1.33 -49.16 -26.11
N LYS A 277 2.53 -49.66 -25.79
CA LYS A 277 3.44 -49.05 -24.80
C LYS A 277 4.00 -47.68 -25.23
N ASN A 278 4.02 -47.40 -26.54
CA ASN A 278 4.48 -46.13 -27.10
C ASN A 278 3.44 -45.03 -27.01
N LYS A 279 2.16 -45.34 -27.00
CA LYS A 279 1.08 -44.37 -26.92
C LYS A 279 1.08 -43.65 -25.56
N ALA A 280 1.28 -44.39 -24.49
CA ALA A 280 1.37 -43.83 -23.14
C ALA A 280 2.61 -42.92 -22.97
N ARG A 281 3.73 -43.23 -23.64
CA ARG A 281 4.94 -42.47 -23.57
C ARG A 281 4.94 -41.22 -24.45
N LEU A 282 4.31 -41.31 -25.63
CA LEU A 282 4.00 -40.15 -26.45
C LEU A 282 3.04 -39.19 -25.76
N GLN A 283 2.00 -39.71 -25.12
CA GLN A 283 1.08 -38.92 -24.31
C GLN A 283 1.84 -38.20 -23.19
N ARG A 284 2.74 -38.90 -22.48
CA ARG A 284 3.56 -38.33 -21.41
C ARG A 284 4.50 -37.23 -21.94
N PHE A 285 5.05 -37.37 -23.14
CA PHE A 285 5.87 -36.33 -23.79
C PHE A 285 5.02 -35.12 -24.16
N GLU A 286 3.80 -35.33 -24.71
CA GLU A 286 2.85 -34.29 -25.01
C GLU A 286 2.40 -33.55 -23.73
N ASP A 287 2.12 -34.28 -22.66
CA ASP A 287 1.75 -33.74 -21.36
C ASP A 287 2.90 -32.92 -20.75
N LEU A 288 4.15 -33.40 -20.83
CA LEU A 288 5.35 -32.69 -20.38
C LEU A 288 5.60 -31.43 -21.23
N ASN A 289 5.41 -31.52 -22.54
CA ASN A 289 5.63 -30.41 -23.47
C ASN A 289 4.50 -29.36 -23.40
N SER A 290 3.29 -29.75 -22.97
CA SER A 290 2.15 -28.84 -22.78
C SER A 290 2.19 -28.10 -21.43
N GLN A 291 2.98 -28.56 -20.47
CA GLN A 291 3.25 -27.81 -19.26
C GLN A 291 4.11 -26.61 -19.61
N GLU A 292 3.45 -25.47 -19.88
CA GLU A 292 4.12 -24.19 -19.99
C GLU A 292 4.76 -23.84 -18.64
N PHE A 293 6.04 -24.13 -18.49
CA PHE A 293 6.85 -23.45 -17.50
C PHE A 293 6.94 -22.00 -17.94
N GLN A 294 6.32 -21.11 -17.19
CA GLN A 294 6.46 -19.69 -17.41
C GLN A 294 7.93 -19.33 -17.11
N THR A 295 8.74 -19.37 -18.17
CA THR A 295 10.15 -18.93 -18.11
C THR A 295 10.16 -17.49 -17.61
N ARG A 296 10.85 -17.28 -16.52
CA ARG A 296 11.14 -15.94 -16.02
C ARG A 296 12.03 -15.26 -17.07
N ASN A 297 11.58 -14.16 -17.64
CA ASN A 297 12.50 -13.27 -18.34
C ASN A 297 13.44 -12.69 -17.28
N GLU A 298 14.64 -13.24 -17.19
CA GLU A 298 15.70 -12.87 -16.24
C GLU A 298 16.26 -11.45 -16.44
N THR A 299 15.73 -10.70 -17.40
CA THR A 299 16.22 -9.37 -17.79
C THR A 299 15.74 -8.21 -16.92
N ASN A 300 14.97 -8.48 -15.84
CA ASN A 300 14.63 -7.45 -14.85
C ASN A 300 15.04 -7.90 -13.46
N GLU A 301 16.33 -8.13 -13.26
CA GLU A 301 16.90 -8.15 -11.93
C GLU A 301 16.57 -6.83 -11.23
N ILE A 302 16.01 -6.94 -10.03
CA ILE A 302 16.07 -5.83 -9.08
C ILE A 302 17.56 -5.71 -8.76
N TYR A 303 18.26 -4.80 -9.43
CA TYR A 303 19.65 -4.48 -9.11
C TYR A 303 19.62 -3.78 -7.76
N ILE A 304 19.94 -4.54 -6.72
CA ILE A 304 20.21 -4.01 -5.40
C ILE A 304 21.71 -3.71 -5.40
N PRO A 305 22.15 -2.44 -5.52
CA PRO A 305 23.57 -2.14 -5.42
C PRO A 305 24.08 -2.57 -4.05
N PRO A 306 25.30 -3.11 -3.95
CA PRO A 306 25.91 -3.33 -2.66
C PRO A 306 26.01 -2.01 -1.92
N GLY A 307 25.59 -2.00 -0.64
CA GLY A 307 25.64 -0.84 0.25
C GLY A 307 27.07 -0.51 0.67
#